data_1d035c65aa4e1d4724bb5a36dbbc452a
#
_entry.id   1d035c65aa4e1d4724bb5a36dbbc452a
#
_cell.length_a   1.000
_cell.length_b   1.000
_cell.length_c   1.000
_cell.angle_alpha   90.00
_cell.angle_beta   90.00
_cell.angle_gamma   90.00
#
_symmetry.space_group_name_H-M   'P 1'
#
loop_
_entity.id
_entity.type
_entity.pdbx_description
1 polymer ?
#
loop_
_entity_poly.entity_id
_entity_poly.type
_entity_poly.pdbx_seq_one_letter_code
_entity_poly.pdbx_strand_id
1 'polypeptide(L)'
;DCAALVAQRCLESVSDPIELSSRKFIPTCSIGIAHYPDDGEDLSTLMKTADTSLYAAKENGKNQYAFYKQELTHKAEYVFQVEHYLREAIEKQQLSLVYQPQIDIQTGNVFGVEALSRWNHPELGQVPPTDFIATAERIGMIKPLSEWVLDTACRQAVAWKQQGHTNLKMSVNISPIHFLDKDIVSLVKRIIEETGIEPEELSLEVTESVVQTNPENLAIFHDLKKLGIQLAIDDFGTGYSSLASLKHLEVDYFKIDKYFIDDMLIDNKGLLLVSSMIEMGHKLGYKIIAEGVETSEQLNILKGMNCEAIQGYLFSKPGRPDEISKLLNNSFKV
;
A
#
# COMPACT_ATOMS: atom_id res chain seq x y z
N ASP A 1 -33.25 16.07 5.89
CA ASP A 1 -33.59 15.91 4.48
C ASP A 1 -34.45 14.66 4.28
N CYS A 2 -35.62 14.80 3.62
CA CYS A 2 -36.59 13.74 3.48
C CYS A 2 -36.05 12.53 2.66
N ALA A 3 -35.21 12.83 1.66
CA ALA A 3 -34.56 11.81 0.82
C ALA A 3 -33.55 10.96 1.60
N ALA A 4 -32.77 11.58 2.49
CA ALA A 4 -31.86 10.86 3.38
C ALA A 4 -32.59 9.88 4.30
N LEU A 5 -33.72 10.31 4.88
CA LEU A 5 -34.53 9.46 5.75
C LEU A 5 -35.10 8.25 5.00
N VAL A 6 -35.57 8.46 3.78
CA VAL A 6 -36.08 7.37 2.92
C VAL A 6 -34.98 6.42 2.55
N ALA A 7 -33.82 6.92 2.13
CA ALA A 7 -32.66 6.10 1.79
C ALA A 7 -32.19 5.26 2.99
N GLN A 8 -32.11 5.86 4.18
CA GLN A 8 -31.73 5.15 5.40
C GLN A 8 -32.71 4.00 5.71
N ARG A 9 -34.00 4.25 5.62
CA ARG A 9 -35.03 3.21 5.83
C ARG A 9 -34.96 2.10 4.79
N CYS A 10 -34.63 2.41 3.54
CA CYS A 10 -34.40 1.39 2.52
C CYS A 10 -33.21 0.51 2.84
N LEU A 11 -32.08 1.10 3.28
CA LEU A 11 -30.89 0.36 3.69
C LEU A 11 -31.21 -0.60 4.85
N GLU A 12 -31.88 -0.10 5.88
CA GLU A 12 -32.30 -0.89 7.04
C GLU A 12 -33.24 -2.06 6.64
N SER A 13 -34.22 -1.80 5.80
CA SER A 13 -35.19 -2.82 5.35
C SER A 13 -34.57 -3.92 4.49
N VAL A 14 -33.53 -3.58 3.71
CA VAL A 14 -32.79 -4.55 2.88
C VAL A 14 -31.83 -5.39 3.74
N SER A 15 -31.33 -4.84 4.84
CA SER A 15 -30.37 -5.51 5.71
C SER A 15 -30.98 -6.55 6.68
N ASP A 16 -32.29 -6.80 6.58
CA ASP A 16 -32.94 -7.86 7.36
C ASP A 16 -32.37 -9.24 6.95
N PRO A 17 -31.98 -10.08 7.91
CA PRO A 17 -31.40 -11.39 7.61
C PRO A 17 -32.42 -12.32 6.89
N ILE A 18 -31.98 -12.88 5.77
CA ILE A 18 -32.79 -13.86 5.01
C ILE A 18 -32.22 -15.26 5.29
N GLU A 19 -33.08 -16.21 5.63
CA GLU A 19 -32.69 -17.61 5.77
C GLU A 19 -32.83 -18.34 4.42
N LEU A 20 -31.69 -18.78 3.88
CA LEU A 20 -31.63 -19.61 2.67
C LEU A 20 -30.95 -20.93 3.01
N SER A 21 -31.72 -22.03 2.94
CA SER A 21 -31.17 -23.42 3.09
C SER A 21 -30.25 -23.60 4.30
N SER A 22 -30.69 -23.16 5.50
CA SER A 22 -29.95 -23.22 6.77
C SER A 22 -28.75 -22.24 6.92
N ARG A 23 -28.59 -21.28 6.03
CA ARG A 23 -27.60 -20.20 6.17
C ARG A 23 -28.32 -18.86 6.28
N LYS A 24 -27.88 -18.03 7.25
CA LYS A 24 -28.31 -16.63 7.34
C LYS A 24 -27.49 -15.80 6.36
N PHE A 25 -28.21 -15.07 5.49
CA PHE A 25 -27.64 -14.14 4.54
C PHE A 25 -28.15 -12.73 4.87
N ILE A 26 -27.26 -11.78 5.00
CA ILE A 26 -27.59 -10.36 5.22
C ILE A 26 -27.32 -9.62 3.91
N PRO A 27 -28.37 -9.32 3.11
CA PRO A 27 -28.19 -8.54 1.90
C PRO A 27 -27.87 -7.09 2.23
N THR A 28 -27.16 -6.41 1.35
CA THR A 28 -26.88 -4.97 1.46
C THR A 28 -27.18 -4.28 0.14
N CYS A 29 -27.51 -3.00 0.18
CA CYS A 29 -27.65 -2.18 -1.02
C CYS A 29 -26.89 -0.86 -0.88
N SER A 30 -26.64 -0.20 -2.01
CA SER A 30 -26.15 1.18 -2.05
C SER A 30 -27.14 2.03 -2.82
N ILE A 31 -27.27 3.31 -2.47
CA ILE A 31 -28.28 4.21 -3.03
C ILE A 31 -27.62 5.50 -3.47
N GLY A 32 -27.83 5.90 -4.73
CA GLY A 32 -27.48 7.23 -5.23
C GLY A 32 -28.69 8.15 -5.23
N ILE A 33 -28.52 9.40 -4.84
CA ILE A 33 -29.59 10.39 -4.72
C ILE A 33 -29.23 11.61 -5.55
N ALA A 34 -30.18 12.05 -6.39
CA ALA A 34 -30.13 13.30 -7.13
C ALA A 34 -31.43 14.07 -6.90
N HIS A 35 -31.34 15.38 -6.78
CA HIS A 35 -32.45 16.30 -6.54
C HIS A 35 -32.82 17.08 -7.80
N TYR A 36 -34.10 17.11 -8.12
CA TYR A 36 -34.65 18.03 -9.10
C TYR A 36 -34.99 19.38 -8.43
N PRO A 37 -34.70 20.52 -9.03
CA PRO A 37 -33.96 20.70 -10.31
C PRO A 37 -32.43 20.85 -10.15
N ASP A 38 -31.91 20.84 -8.92
CA ASP A 38 -30.53 21.23 -8.58
C ASP A 38 -29.48 20.35 -9.25
N ASP A 39 -29.75 19.03 -9.37
CA ASP A 39 -28.81 18.04 -9.91
C ASP A 39 -29.12 17.66 -11.36
N GLY A 40 -30.16 18.27 -11.96
CA GLY A 40 -30.57 18.10 -13.34
C GLY A 40 -32.01 18.53 -13.59
N GLU A 41 -32.28 19.12 -14.76
CA GLU A 41 -33.59 19.60 -15.19
C GLU A 41 -34.35 18.58 -16.04
N ASP A 42 -33.68 17.53 -16.53
CA ASP A 42 -34.27 16.46 -17.32
C ASP A 42 -33.96 15.07 -16.72
N LEU A 43 -34.78 14.08 -17.15
CA LEU A 43 -34.65 12.71 -16.62
C LEU A 43 -33.29 12.09 -16.90
N SER A 44 -32.70 12.33 -18.08
CA SER A 44 -31.41 11.76 -18.46
C SER A 44 -30.29 12.25 -17.56
N THR A 45 -30.29 13.56 -17.30
CA THR A 45 -29.31 14.22 -16.40
C THR A 45 -29.49 13.72 -14.97
N LEU A 46 -30.72 13.67 -14.45
CA LEU A 46 -30.98 13.18 -13.09
C LEU A 46 -30.58 11.71 -12.92
N MET A 47 -30.82 10.87 -13.91
CA MET A 47 -30.39 9.47 -13.86
C MET A 47 -28.86 9.36 -13.87
N LYS A 48 -28.17 10.15 -14.69
CA LYS A 48 -26.69 10.18 -14.73
C LYS A 48 -26.10 10.64 -13.40
N THR A 49 -26.65 11.69 -12.80
CA THR A 49 -26.16 12.23 -11.52
C THR A 49 -26.46 11.30 -10.35
N ALA A 50 -27.62 10.64 -10.35
CA ALA A 50 -27.95 9.61 -9.37
C ALA A 50 -27.04 8.36 -9.50
N ASP A 51 -26.71 7.94 -10.72
CA ASP A 51 -25.81 6.82 -10.96
C ASP A 51 -24.37 7.15 -10.51
N THR A 52 -23.91 8.38 -10.75
CA THR A 52 -22.64 8.88 -10.23
C THR A 52 -22.58 8.84 -8.70
N SER A 53 -23.68 9.23 -8.04
CA SER A 53 -23.78 9.16 -6.57
C SER A 53 -23.82 7.72 -6.06
N LEU A 54 -24.52 6.82 -6.78
CA LEU A 54 -24.53 5.40 -6.48
C LEU A 54 -23.13 4.78 -6.57
N TYR A 55 -22.37 5.16 -7.59
CA TYR A 55 -20.98 4.75 -7.72
C TYR A 55 -20.15 5.21 -6.50
N ALA A 56 -20.28 6.47 -6.11
CA ALA A 56 -19.60 7.00 -4.92
C ALA A 56 -20.01 6.27 -3.63
N ALA A 57 -21.27 5.91 -3.46
CA ALA A 57 -21.74 5.11 -2.32
C ALA A 57 -21.10 3.71 -2.29
N LYS A 58 -20.88 3.09 -3.46
CA LYS A 58 -20.20 1.79 -3.57
C LYS A 58 -18.72 1.88 -3.26
N GLU A 59 -18.03 2.91 -3.74
CA GLU A 59 -16.60 3.14 -3.49
C GLU A 59 -16.31 3.46 -2.01
N ASN A 60 -17.20 4.21 -1.35
CA ASN A 60 -17.04 4.60 0.05
C ASN A 60 -17.43 3.51 1.07
N GLY A 61 -17.44 2.23 0.66
CA GLY A 61 -17.63 1.11 1.58
C GLY A 61 -18.96 0.36 1.41
N LYS A 62 -19.74 0.67 0.36
CA LYS A 62 -21.06 0.04 0.11
C LYS A 62 -22.05 0.22 1.27
N ASN A 63 -23.22 -0.39 1.20
CA ASN A 63 -24.25 -0.38 2.25
C ASN A 63 -24.56 1.02 2.82
N GLN A 64 -24.61 2.02 1.96
CA GLN A 64 -24.86 3.41 2.31
C GLN A 64 -25.51 4.16 1.15
N TYR A 65 -25.95 5.40 1.42
CA TYR A 65 -26.40 6.30 0.37
C TYR A 65 -25.42 7.47 0.19
N ALA A 66 -25.43 8.06 -0.99
CA ALA A 66 -24.72 9.29 -1.29
C ALA A 66 -25.61 10.25 -2.08
N PHE A 67 -25.52 11.54 -1.73
CA PHE A 67 -26.11 12.59 -2.56
C PHE A 67 -25.15 12.97 -3.67
N TYR A 68 -25.74 13.41 -4.79
CA TYR A 68 -24.94 13.95 -5.86
C TYR A 68 -24.21 15.22 -5.40
N LYS A 69 -22.96 15.32 -5.86
CA LYS A 69 -22.13 16.52 -5.80
C LYS A 69 -21.36 16.60 -7.11
N GLN A 70 -21.20 17.79 -7.65
CA GLN A 70 -20.48 17.97 -8.92
C GLN A 70 -19.06 17.38 -8.90
N GLU A 71 -18.40 17.42 -7.75
CA GLU A 71 -17.09 16.79 -7.53
C GLU A 71 -17.08 15.29 -7.81
N LEU A 72 -18.21 14.60 -7.59
CA LEU A 72 -18.33 13.17 -7.86
C LEU A 72 -18.30 12.86 -9.37
N THR A 73 -18.82 13.76 -10.20
CA THR A 73 -18.72 13.60 -11.66
C THR A 73 -17.27 13.69 -12.10
N HIS A 74 -16.54 14.72 -11.66
CA HIS A 74 -15.13 14.88 -11.98
C HIS A 74 -14.29 13.69 -11.48
N LYS A 75 -14.58 13.20 -10.26
CA LYS A 75 -13.92 12.02 -9.74
C LYS A 75 -14.22 10.76 -10.57
N ALA A 76 -15.46 10.55 -10.96
CA ALA A 76 -15.85 9.40 -11.78
C ALA A 76 -15.20 9.47 -13.19
N GLU A 77 -15.18 10.65 -13.81
CA GLU A 77 -14.49 10.88 -15.08
C GLU A 77 -12.98 10.63 -14.98
N TYR A 78 -12.36 11.14 -13.91
CA TYR A 78 -10.95 10.90 -13.64
C TYR A 78 -10.64 9.41 -13.45
N VAL A 79 -11.42 8.69 -12.64
CA VAL A 79 -11.26 7.25 -12.43
C VAL A 79 -11.39 6.48 -13.75
N PHE A 80 -12.37 6.85 -14.59
CA PHE A 80 -12.53 6.25 -15.92
C PHE A 80 -11.32 6.52 -16.82
N GLN A 81 -10.76 7.73 -16.80
CA GLN A 81 -9.55 8.07 -17.54
C GLN A 81 -8.34 7.28 -17.05
N VAL A 82 -8.15 7.19 -15.72
CA VAL A 82 -7.09 6.36 -15.12
C VAL A 82 -7.22 4.90 -15.57
N GLU A 83 -8.44 4.36 -15.55
CA GLU A 83 -8.72 2.98 -15.99
C GLU A 83 -8.41 2.78 -17.49
N HIS A 84 -8.79 3.74 -18.31
CA HIS A 84 -8.55 3.70 -19.75
C HIS A 84 -7.06 3.73 -20.09
N TYR A 85 -6.29 4.65 -19.48
CA TYR A 85 -4.89 4.85 -19.80
C TYR A 85 -3.94 3.88 -19.11
N LEU A 86 -4.32 3.29 -17.97
CA LEU A 86 -3.43 2.40 -17.22
C LEU A 86 -2.99 1.17 -18.03
N ARG A 87 -3.88 0.64 -18.87
CA ARG A 87 -3.57 -0.51 -19.74
C ARG A 87 -2.40 -0.24 -20.67
N GLU A 88 -2.30 0.98 -21.17
CA GLU A 88 -1.24 1.41 -22.09
C GLU A 88 0.00 1.93 -21.34
N ALA A 89 -0.13 2.30 -20.09
CA ALA A 89 0.93 2.96 -19.33
C ALA A 89 2.19 2.08 -19.18
N ILE A 90 2.00 0.77 -18.99
CA ILE A 90 3.10 -0.20 -18.89
C ILE A 90 3.81 -0.32 -20.23
N GLU A 91 3.07 -0.48 -21.33
CA GLU A 91 3.62 -0.66 -22.67
C GLU A 91 4.32 0.59 -23.18
N LYS A 92 3.77 1.77 -22.88
CA LYS A 92 4.28 3.07 -23.35
C LYS A 92 5.36 3.68 -22.45
N GLN A 93 5.86 2.94 -21.46
CA GLN A 93 6.89 3.40 -20.52
C GLN A 93 6.55 4.73 -19.81
N GLN A 94 5.28 4.93 -19.47
CA GLN A 94 4.82 6.09 -18.71
C GLN A 94 4.99 5.90 -17.20
N LEU A 95 5.24 4.67 -16.79
CA LEU A 95 5.57 4.31 -15.41
C LEU A 95 7.07 4.46 -15.18
N SER A 96 7.43 4.85 -13.98
CA SER A 96 8.81 4.94 -13.52
C SER A 96 8.91 4.55 -12.06
N LEU A 97 10.11 4.21 -11.60
CA LEU A 97 10.39 4.00 -10.19
C LEU A 97 11.23 5.16 -9.66
N VAL A 98 10.88 5.61 -8.48
CA VAL A 98 11.74 6.42 -7.61
C VAL A 98 12.07 5.58 -6.38
N TYR A 99 13.14 5.93 -5.69
CA TYR A 99 13.66 5.12 -4.60
C TYR A 99 13.84 5.98 -3.36
N GLN A 100 13.49 5.43 -2.20
CA GLN A 100 13.67 6.13 -0.93
C GLN A 100 14.65 5.34 -0.04
N PRO A 101 15.74 5.98 0.46
CA PRO A 101 16.70 5.31 1.31
C PRO A 101 16.13 4.91 2.66
N GLN A 102 16.53 3.72 3.11
CA GLN A 102 16.31 3.19 4.45
C GLN A 102 17.64 3.26 5.20
N ILE A 103 17.64 3.90 6.37
CA ILE A 103 18.84 4.24 7.14
C ILE A 103 18.90 3.38 8.41
N ASP A 104 20.02 2.73 8.63
CA ASP A 104 20.32 2.06 9.89
C ASP A 104 20.61 3.11 10.97
N ILE A 105 19.84 3.10 12.05
CA ILE A 105 19.92 4.12 13.12
C ILE A 105 21.26 4.08 13.89
N GLN A 106 21.92 2.94 13.95
CA GLN A 106 23.16 2.81 14.72
C GLN A 106 24.36 3.34 13.95
N THR A 107 24.40 3.06 12.65
CA THR A 107 25.56 3.38 11.80
C THR A 107 25.38 4.65 10.98
N GLY A 108 24.13 5.08 10.75
CA GLY A 108 23.79 6.16 9.82
C GLY A 108 23.95 5.78 8.34
N ASN A 109 24.22 4.52 8.04
CA ASN A 109 24.43 4.07 6.66
C ASN A 109 23.10 3.69 5.99
N VAL A 110 23.06 3.88 4.68
CA VAL A 110 21.96 3.34 3.85
C VAL A 110 22.17 1.82 3.75
N PHE A 111 21.21 1.05 4.26
CA PHE A 111 21.24 -0.41 4.16
C PHE A 111 20.25 -0.94 3.10
N GLY A 112 19.30 -0.13 2.70
CA GLY A 112 18.27 -0.49 1.73
C GLY A 112 17.64 0.72 1.07
N VAL A 113 16.83 0.45 0.08
CA VAL A 113 15.99 1.43 -0.61
C VAL A 113 14.63 0.81 -0.88
N GLU A 114 13.58 1.59 -0.77
CA GLU A 114 12.23 1.20 -1.20
C GLU A 114 11.94 1.72 -2.60
N ALA A 115 11.49 0.83 -3.49
CA ALA A 115 11.07 1.17 -4.85
C ALA A 115 9.61 1.62 -4.84
N LEU A 116 9.38 2.83 -5.28
CA LEU A 116 8.08 3.49 -5.26
C LEU A 116 7.65 3.83 -6.69
N SER A 117 6.55 3.26 -7.15
CA SER A 117 6.02 3.49 -8.49
C SER A 117 5.48 4.90 -8.66
N ARG A 118 5.71 5.46 -9.85
CA ARG A 118 5.20 6.78 -10.27
C ARG A 118 4.63 6.66 -11.66
N TRP A 119 3.50 7.28 -11.87
CA TRP A 119 2.89 7.38 -13.19
C TRP A 119 2.76 8.83 -13.60
N ASN A 120 3.38 9.18 -14.72
CA ASN A 120 3.30 10.52 -15.29
C ASN A 120 2.67 10.42 -16.67
N HIS A 121 1.37 10.74 -16.76
CA HIS A 121 0.61 10.66 -17.98
C HIS A 121 0.57 12.03 -18.69
N PRO A 122 0.68 12.09 -20.04
CA PRO A 122 0.71 13.36 -20.76
C PRO A 122 -0.50 14.27 -20.54
N GLU A 123 -1.69 13.69 -20.39
CA GLU A 123 -2.95 14.43 -20.20
C GLU A 123 -3.35 14.56 -18.74
N LEU A 124 -3.15 13.50 -17.93
CA LEU A 124 -3.54 13.50 -16.50
C LEU A 124 -2.47 14.11 -15.59
N GLY A 125 -1.27 14.36 -16.11
CA GLY A 125 -0.14 14.74 -15.28
C GLY A 125 0.32 13.60 -14.36
N GLN A 126 0.73 13.96 -13.16
CA GLN A 126 1.16 12.98 -12.15
C GLN A 126 -0.05 12.30 -11.49
N VAL A 127 -0.24 11.01 -11.77
CA VAL A 127 -1.29 10.19 -11.19
C VAL A 127 -0.81 9.62 -9.85
N PRO A 128 -1.52 9.82 -8.73
CA PRO A 128 -1.14 9.29 -7.43
C PRO A 128 -1.07 7.75 -7.43
N PRO A 129 -0.08 7.14 -6.72
CA PRO A 129 0.00 5.68 -6.58
C PRO A 129 -1.26 5.04 -6.02
N THR A 130 -1.88 5.65 -5.03
CA THR A 130 -3.15 5.21 -4.45
C THR A 130 -4.25 5.03 -5.49
N ASP A 131 -4.31 5.90 -6.49
CA ASP A 131 -5.36 5.89 -7.50
C ASP A 131 -5.11 4.83 -8.56
N PHE A 132 -3.89 4.76 -9.11
CA PHE A 132 -3.63 3.79 -10.18
C PHE A 132 -3.41 2.37 -9.67
N ILE A 133 -2.89 2.17 -8.45
CA ILE A 133 -2.77 0.83 -7.85
C ILE A 133 -4.16 0.26 -7.54
N ALA A 134 -5.04 1.03 -6.87
CA ALA A 134 -6.42 0.61 -6.62
C ALA A 134 -7.18 0.34 -7.93
N THR A 135 -6.92 1.13 -8.98
CA THR A 135 -7.49 0.90 -10.31
C THR A 135 -6.94 -0.40 -10.93
N ALA A 136 -5.62 -0.64 -10.84
CA ALA A 136 -4.99 -1.87 -11.33
C ALA A 136 -5.58 -3.13 -10.67
N GLU A 137 -5.81 -3.07 -9.37
CA GLU A 137 -6.47 -4.16 -8.63
C GLU A 137 -7.89 -4.41 -9.14
N ARG A 138 -8.68 -3.36 -9.30
CA ARG A 138 -10.07 -3.43 -9.74
C ARG A 138 -10.23 -3.97 -11.15
N ILE A 139 -9.35 -3.59 -12.09
CA ILE A 139 -9.42 -4.03 -13.50
C ILE A 139 -8.56 -5.27 -13.83
N GLY A 140 -7.93 -5.88 -12.80
CA GLY A 140 -7.09 -7.08 -12.96
C GLY A 140 -5.72 -6.82 -13.59
N MET A 141 -5.23 -5.56 -13.60
CA MET A 141 -3.91 -5.17 -14.12
C MET A 141 -2.82 -5.17 -13.04
N ILE A 142 -3.15 -5.56 -11.82
CA ILE A 142 -2.19 -5.52 -10.71
C ILE A 142 -1.02 -6.49 -10.90
N LYS A 143 -1.25 -7.67 -11.51
CA LYS A 143 -0.19 -8.64 -11.76
C LYS A 143 0.85 -8.11 -12.75
N PRO A 144 0.49 -7.69 -13.98
CA PRO A 144 1.48 -7.10 -14.90
C PRO A 144 2.17 -5.86 -14.34
N LEU A 145 1.47 -5.04 -13.56
CA LEU A 145 2.08 -3.89 -12.87
C LEU A 145 3.13 -4.34 -11.86
N SER A 146 2.81 -5.27 -10.97
CA SER A 146 3.75 -5.79 -9.96
C SER A 146 4.93 -6.50 -10.60
N GLU A 147 4.74 -7.25 -11.68
CA GLU A 147 5.82 -7.89 -12.43
C GLU A 147 6.78 -6.84 -13.00
N TRP A 148 6.26 -5.78 -13.63
CA TRP A 148 7.06 -4.68 -14.14
C TRP A 148 7.84 -3.96 -13.02
N VAL A 149 7.20 -3.70 -11.87
CA VAL A 149 7.85 -3.07 -10.71
C VAL A 149 9.00 -3.94 -10.20
N LEU A 150 8.74 -5.23 -9.98
CA LEU A 150 9.74 -6.18 -9.49
C LEU A 150 10.93 -6.30 -10.44
N ASP A 151 10.69 -6.50 -11.73
CA ASP A 151 11.77 -6.62 -12.73
C ASP A 151 12.61 -5.34 -12.77
N THR A 152 11.96 -4.17 -12.83
CA THR A 152 12.64 -2.87 -12.90
C THR A 152 13.45 -2.59 -11.63
N ALA A 153 12.90 -2.85 -10.45
CA ALA A 153 13.58 -2.66 -9.18
C ALA A 153 14.80 -3.60 -9.03
N CYS A 154 14.64 -4.88 -9.36
CA CYS A 154 15.73 -5.85 -9.29
C CYS A 154 16.87 -5.50 -10.25
N ARG A 155 16.56 -5.09 -11.48
CA ARG A 155 17.60 -4.62 -12.44
C ARG A 155 18.33 -3.38 -11.92
N GLN A 156 17.62 -2.45 -11.28
CA GLN A 156 18.23 -1.28 -10.68
C GLN A 156 19.15 -1.65 -9.51
N ALA A 157 18.75 -2.61 -8.66
CA ALA A 157 19.61 -3.11 -7.58
C ALA A 157 20.91 -3.71 -8.13
N VAL A 158 20.83 -4.55 -9.16
CA VAL A 158 21.99 -5.13 -9.84
C VAL A 158 22.88 -4.04 -10.47
N ALA A 159 22.28 -3.01 -11.08
CA ALA A 159 23.03 -1.89 -11.63
C ALA A 159 23.82 -1.13 -10.53
N TRP A 160 23.22 -0.90 -9.37
CA TRP A 160 23.89 -0.29 -8.23
C TRP A 160 25.01 -1.19 -7.66
N LYS A 161 24.78 -2.50 -7.59
CA LYS A 161 25.82 -3.46 -7.18
C LYS A 161 27.04 -3.41 -8.10
N GLN A 162 26.82 -3.31 -9.42
CA GLN A 162 27.91 -3.15 -10.42
C GLN A 162 28.64 -1.81 -10.26
N GLN A 163 28.01 -0.78 -9.71
CA GLN A 163 28.62 0.52 -9.37
C GLN A 163 29.38 0.49 -8.02
N GLY A 164 29.39 -0.66 -7.33
CA GLY A 164 30.11 -0.83 -6.06
C GLY A 164 29.24 -0.71 -4.80
N HIS A 165 27.93 -0.51 -4.93
CA HIS A 165 27.01 -0.48 -3.79
C HIS A 165 26.58 -1.91 -3.44
N THR A 166 27.42 -2.61 -2.69
CA THR A 166 27.17 -3.99 -2.27
C THR A 166 26.30 -4.05 -1.01
N ASN A 167 25.56 -5.15 -0.85
CA ASN A 167 24.67 -5.42 0.30
C ASN A 167 23.51 -4.43 0.46
N LEU A 168 23.11 -3.75 -0.62
CA LEU A 168 21.94 -2.85 -0.62
C LEU A 168 20.67 -3.68 -0.75
N LYS A 169 19.74 -3.54 0.19
CA LYS A 169 18.42 -4.18 0.11
C LYS A 169 17.53 -3.39 -0.85
N MET A 170 16.77 -4.10 -1.67
CA MET A 170 15.74 -3.54 -2.53
C MET A 170 14.37 -3.97 -2.01
N SER A 171 13.62 -3.05 -1.44
CA SER A 171 12.26 -3.28 -0.97
C SER A 171 11.24 -2.97 -2.07
N VAL A 172 10.28 -3.86 -2.27
CA VAL A 172 9.23 -3.73 -3.28
C VAL A 172 7.87 -4.07 -2.68
N ASN A 173 6.94 -3.14 -2.79
CA ASN A 173 5.56 -3.31 -2.37
C ASN A 173 4.80 -4.29 -3.28
N ILE A 174 4.10 -5.26 -2.68
CA ILE A 174 3.27 -6.23 -3.38
C ILE A 174 1.82 -6.10 -2.92
N SER A 175 0.91 -5.89 -3.87
CA SER A 175 -0.52 -5.87 -3.56
C SER A 175 -0.98 -7.19 -2.92
N PRO A 176 -1.84 -7.13 -1.89
CA PRO A 176 -2.45 -8.30 -1.27
C PRO A 176 -3.07 -9.27 -2.28
N ILE A 177 -3.73 -8.74 -3.31
CA ILE A 177 -4.38 -9.53 -4.36
C ILE A 177 -3.34 -10.35 -5.14
N HIS A 178 -2.18 -9.77 -5.43
CA HIS A 178 -1.11 -10.48 -6.13
C HIS A 178 -0.34 -11.42 -5.21
N PHE A 179 -0.09 -11.02 -3.96
CA PHE A 179 0.60 -11.86 -2.98
C PHE A 179 -0.15 -13.17 -2.71
N LEU A 180 -1.48 -13.12 -2.66
CA LEU A 180 -2.32 -14.30 -2.44
C LEU A 180 -2.48 -15.19 -3.68
N ASP A 181 -1.91 -14.80 -4.80
CA ASP A 181 -1.91 -15.63 -6.01
C ASP A 181 -0.81 -16.71 -5.92
N LYS A 182 -1.17 -17.94 -6.28
CA LYS A 182 -0.25 -19.07 -6.24
C LYS A 182 0.98 -18.90 -7.15
N ASP A 183 0.88 -18.03 -8.15
CA ASP A 183 1.95 -17.79 -9.12
C ASP A 183 3.04 -16.85 -8.59
N ILE A 184 2.83 -16.17 -7.45
CA ILE A 184 3.79 -15.17 -6.94
C ILE A 184 5.18 -15.76 -6.68
N VAL A 185 5.26 -16.96 -6.11
CA VAL A 185 6.54 -17.65 -5.82
C VAL A 185 7.31 -17.93 -7.11
N SER A 186 6.60 -18.41 -8.13
CA SER A 186 7.18 -18.71 -9.46
C SER A 186 7.63 -17.44 -10.16
N LEU A 187 6.87 -16.36 -10.05
CA LEU A 187 7.21 -15.04 -10.59
C LEU A 187 8.51 -14.51 -9.94
N VAL A 188 8.57 -14.50 -8.62
CA VAL A 188 9.73 -13.98 -7.88
C VAL A 188 10.99 -14.81 -8.23
N LYS A 189 10.87 -16.15 -8.25
CA LYS A 189 11.95 -17.02 -8.66
C LYS A 189 12.47 -16.69 -10.06
N ARG A 190 11.57 -16.54 -11.03
CA ARG A 190 11.92 -16.18 -12.41
C ARG A 190 12.64 -14.84 -12.49
N ILE A 191 12.12 -13.82 -11.78
CA ILE A 191 12.76 -12.48 -11.76
C ILE A 191 14.16 -12.53 -11.16
N ILE A 192 14.37 -13.28 -10.07
CA ILE A 192 15.70 -13.47 -9.48
C ILE A 192 16.66 -14.09 -10.52
N GLU A 193 16.22 -15.14 -11.22
CA GLU A 193 17.02 -15.84 -12.24
C GLU A 193 17.32 -14.94 -13.46
N GLU A 194 16.34 -14.15 -13.93
CA GLU A 194 16.48 -13.30 -15.11
C GLU A 194 17.30 -12.02 -14.84
N THR A 195 17.19 -11.46 -13.66
CA THR A 195 17.89 -10.19 -13.30
C THR A 195 19.25 -10.42 -12.69
N GLY A 196 19.46 -11.56 -12.06
CA GLY A 196 20.69 -11.89 -11.33
C GLY A 196 20.85 -11.14 -10.01
N ILE A 197 19.75 -10.66 -9.42
CA ILE A 197 19.77 -10.12 -8.05
C ILE A 197 20.02 -11.27 -7.06
N GLU A 198 20.84 -11.03 -6.04
CA GLU A 198 20.97 -12.01 -4.97
C GLU A 198 19.65 -12.04 -4.16
N PRO A 199 19.11 -13.23 -3.85
CA PRO A 199 17.83 -13.35 -3.13
C PRO A 199 17.80 -12.52 -1.83
N GLU A 200 18.89 -12.53 -1.07
CA GLU A 200 19.02 -11.81 0.20
C GLU A 200 18.97 -10.27 0.03
N GLU A 201 19.20 -9.77 -1.18
CA GLU A 201 19.13 -8.33 -1.51
C GLU A 201 17.69 -7.90 -1.86
N LEU A 202 16.75 -8.82 -2.10
CA LEU A 202 15.34 -8.53 -2.37
C LEU A 202 14.49 -8.66 -1.10
N SER A 203 13.69 -7.63 -0.82
CA SER A 203 12.66 -7.63 0.22
C SER A 203 11.29 -7.36 -0.39
N LEU A 204 10.31 -8.20 -0.12
CA LEU A 204 8.92 -7.93 -0.49
C LEU A 204 8.16 -7.37 0.71
N GLU A 205 7.47 -6.27 0.48
CA GLU A 205 6.65 -5.59 1.48
C GLU A 205 5.18 -5.87 1.20
N VAL A 206 4.45 -6.34 2.19
CA VAL A 206 3.02 -6.65 2.10
C VAL A 206 2.28 -6.02 3.26
N THR A 207 1.09 -5.49 3.00
CA THR A 207 0.29 -4.88 4.06
C THR A 207 -0.21 -5.92 5.06
N GLU A 208 -0.48 -5.47 6.27
CA GLU A 208 -0.99 -6.29 7.38
C GLU A 208 -2.23 -7.13 7.00
N SER A 209 -3.05 -6.66 6.06
CA SER A 209 -4.27 -7.33 5.62
C SER A 209 -4.07 -8.74 5.03
N VAL A 210 -2.89 -9.03 4.47
CA VAL A 210 -2.54 -10.35 3.92
C VAL A 210 -2.54 -11.43 5.01
N VAL A 211 -2.21 -11.05 6.25
CA VAL A 211 -2.05 -11.95 7.38
C VAL A 211 -3.40 -12.47 7.90
N GLN A 212 -4.47 -11.73 7.69
CA GLN A 212 -5.78 -11.96 8.34
C GLN A 212 -6.57 -13.12 7.77
N THR A 213 -6.26 -13.60 6.57
CA THR A 213 -7.30 -14.25 5.77
C THR A 213 -7.27 -15.77 5.75
N ASN A 214 -6.15 -16.46 5.91
CA ASN A 214 -6.17 -17.93 5.85
C ASN A 214 -4.82 -18.56 6.25
N PRO A 215 -4.80 -19.76 6.92
CA PRO A 215 -3.58 -20.55 7.11
C PRO A 215 -2.84 -20.89 5.80
N GLU A 216 -3.53 -20.97 4.66
CA GLU A 216 -2.89 -21.18 3.35
C GLU A 216 -1.96 -20.02 2.97
N ASN A 217 -2.20 -18.80 3.47
CA ASN A 217 -1.34 -17.65 3.20
C ASN A 217 0.05 -17.82 3.86
N LEU A 218 0.12 -18.49 5.00
CA LEU A 218 1.39 -18.77 5.69
C LEU A 218 2.33 -19.62 4.83
N ALA A 219 1.78 -20.52 3.99
CA ALA A 219 2.58 -21.33 3.07
C ALA A 219 3.30 -20.46 2.03
N ILE A 220 2.68 -19.38 1.56
CA ILE A 220 3.30 -18.46 0.59
C ILE A 220 4.51 -17.75 1.22
N PHE A 221 4.38 -17.27 2.47
CA PHE A 221 5.51 -16.69 3.20
C PHE A 221 6.68 -17.68 3.32
N HIS A 222 6.37 -18.89 3.73
CA HIS A 222 7.38 -19.94 3.86
C HIS A 222 8.06 -20.28 2.53
N ASP A 223 7.31 -20.41 1.43
CA ASP A 223 7.88 -20.73 0.12
C ASP A 223 8.71 -19.56 -0.45
N LEU A 224 8.30 -18.31 -0.22
CA LEU A 224 9.12 -17.14 -0.56
C LEU A 224 10.40 -17.10 0.28
N LYS A 225 10.32 -17.38 1.58
CA LYS A 225 11.52 -17.47 2.46
C LYS A 225 12.50 -18.55 2.02
N LYS A 226 12.04 -19.67 1.47
CA LYS A 226 12.91 -20.71 0.88
C LYS A 226 13.71 -20.23 -0.32
N LEU A 227 13.25 -19.21 -1.03
CA LEU A 227 14.03 -18.58 -2.10
C LEU A 227 15.20 -17.75 -1.57
N GLY A 228 15.24 -17.47 -0.27
CA GLY A 228 16.26 -16.65 0.38
C GLY A 228 15.94 -15.15 0.44
N ILE A 229 14.76 -14.72 -0.04
CA ILE A 229 14.35 -13.32 0.01
C ILE A 229 13.94 -12.88 1.41
N GLN A 230 13.90 -11.57 1.62
CA GLN A 230 13.37 -10.96 2.84
C GLN A 230 11.90 -10.59 2.68
N LEU A 231 11.17 -10.59 3.79
CA LEU A 231 9.76 -10.22 3.83
C LEU A 231 9.55 -9.16 4.92
N ALA A 232 8.72 -8.17 4.62
CA ALA A 232 8.33 -7.13 5.56
C ALA A 232 6.80 -7.00 5.62
N ILE A 233 6.26 -6.75 6.81
CA ILE A 233 4.87 -6.31 6.97
C ILE A 233 4.87 -4.79 6.97
N ASP A 234 4.09 -4.23 6.05
CA ASP A 234 3.90 -2.81 5.89
C ASP A 234 2.61 -2.31 6.55
N ASP A 235 2.52 -1.00 6.82
CA ASP A 235 1.38 -0.33 7.45
C ASP A 235 0.96 -0.96 8.78
N PHE A 236 1.92 -1.50 9.56
CA PHE A 236 1.62 -2.23 10.78
C PHE A 236 0.91 -1.36 11.82
N GLY A 237 -0.22 -1.87 12.34
CA GLY A 237 -1.07 -1.23 13.33
C GLY A 237 -2.25 -0.45 12.76
N THR A 238 -2.34 -0.27 11.43
CA THR A 238 -3.49 0.38 10.78
C THR A 238 -4.66 -0.59 10.54
N GLY A 239 -4.41 -1.90 10.64
CA GLY A 239 -5.37 -2.97 10.39
C GLY A 239 -5.90 -3.64 11.66
N TYR A 240 -6.72 -4.68 11.48
CA TYR A 240 -7.32 -5.49 12.55
C TYR A 240 -6.59 -6.83 12.72
N SER A 241 -5.26 -6.89 12.62
CA SER A 241 -4.57 -8.18 12.77
C SER A 241 -4.71 -8.76 14.17
N SER A 242 -5.01 -10.04 14.23
CA SER A 242 -4.91 -10.78 15.48
C SER A 242 -3.43 -10.98 15.84
N LEU A 243 -3.02 -10.55 17.04
CA LEU A 243 -1.68 -10.84 17.56
C LEU A 243 -1.32 -12.35 17.49
N ALA A 244 -2.34 -13.21 17.48
CA ALA A 244 -2.15 -14.65 17.34
C ALA A 244 -1.61 -15.04 15.94
N SER A 245 -1.98 -14.30 14.90
CA SER A 245 -1.52 -14.56 13.53
C SER A 245 -0.04 -14.15 13.35
N LEU A 246 0.40 -13.08 14.00
CA LEU A 246 1.77 -12.58 13.91
C LEU A 246 2.82 -13.57 14.41
N LYS A 247 2.47 -14.37 15.44
CA LYS A 247 3.38 -15.38 16.02
C LYS A 247 3.88 -16.43 15.01
N HIS A 248 3.14 -16.64 13.94
CA HIS A 248 3.41 -17.70 12.96
C HIS A 248 3.95 -17.17 11.63
N LEU A 249 4.17 -15.85 11.53
CA LEU A 249 4.71 -15.24 10.32
C LEU A 249 6.22 -15.39 10.24
N GLU A 250 6.69 -15.82 9.09
CA GLU A 250 8.12 -15.85 8.76
C GLU A 250 8.50 -14.56 8.01
N VAL A 251 8.58 -13.44 8.73
CA VAL A 251 9.00 -12.14 8.18
C VAL A 251 10.24 -11.62 8.90
N ASP A 252 10.96 -10.72 8.25
CA ASP A 252 12.21 -10.15 8.76
C ASP A 252 12.01 -8.78 9.40
N TYR A 253 11.07 -8.00 8.85
CA TYR A 253 10.84 -6.61 9.25
C TYR A 253 9.37 -6.31 9.51
N PHE A 254 9.14 -5.40 10.46
CA PHE A 254 7.90 -4.66 10.62
C PHE A 254 8.12 -3.19 10.35
N LYS A 255 7.30 -2.59 9.48
CA LYS A 255 7.32 -1.17 9.18
C LYS A 255 6.21 -0.50 9.97
N ILE A 256 6.56 0.48 10.80
CA ILE A 256 5.61 1.28 11.57
C ILE A 256 5.24 2.48 10.71
N ASP A 257 3.95 2.58 10.37
CA ASP A 257 3.41 3.62 9.51
C ASP A 257 3.63 5.02 10.07
N LYS A 258 3.81 5.97 9.16
CA LYS A 258 3.98 7.40 9.45
C LYS A 258 2.93 7.97 10.42
N TYR A 259 1.69 7.49 10.35
CA TYR A 259 0.62 7.95 11.24
C TYR A 259 1.02 7.83 12.72
N PHE A 260 1.59 6.68 13.12
CA PHE A 260 2.03 6.46 14.49
C PHE A 260 3.27 7.26 14.84
N ILE A 261 4.18 7.46 13.87
CA ILE A 261 5.39 8.25 14.07
C ILE A 261 5.07 9.73 14.26
N ASP A 262 4.05 10.25 13.57
CA ASP A 262 3.56 11.61 13.79
C ASP A 262 2.82 11.73 15.13
N ASP A 263 1.98 10.72 15.47
CA ASP A 263 1.18 10.72 16.69
C ASP A 263 2.03 10.65 17.98
N MET A 264 3.22 10.02 17.92
CA MET A 264 4.08 9.86 19.10
C MET A 264 4.59 11.17 19.72
N LEU A 265 4.55 12.28 18.97
CA LEU A 265 4.90 13.62 19.47
C LEU A 265 3.70 14.40 20.00
N ILE A 266 2.47 13.94 19.76
CA ILE A 266 1.24 14.65 20.14
C ILE A 266 0.92 14.42 21.61
N ASP A 267 0.96 13.19 22.08
CA ASP A 267 0.68 12.86 23.46
C ASP A 267 1.44 11.61 23.96
N ASN A 268 1.36 11.36 25.28
CA ASN A 268 1.99 10.19 25.91
C ASN A 268 1.40 8.85 25.46
N LYS A 269 0.18 8.82 24.90
CA LYS A 269 -0.43 7.58 24.45
C LYS A 269 0.14 7.17 23.09
N GLY A 270 0.34 8.12 22.19
CA GLY A 270 1.03 7.88 20.92
C GLY A 270 2.44 7.34 21.15
N LEU A 271 3.20 7.98 22.05
CA LEU A 271 4.54 7.55 22.43
C LEU A 271 4.54 6.11 23.00
N LEU A 272 3.62 5.80 23.91
CA LEU A 272 3.48 4.49 24.53
C LEU A 272 3.10 3.42 23.49
N LEU A 273 2.26 3.77 22.52
CA LEU A 273 1.84 2.87 21.46
C LEU A 273 3.02 2.47 20.57
N VAL A 274 3.79 3.45 20.06
CA VAL A 274 4.99 3.17 19.25
C VAL A 274 6.01 2.34 20.02
N SER A 275 6.28 2.69 21.31
CA SER A 275 7.15 1.91 22.16
C SER A 275 6.69 0.45 22.30
N SER A 276 5.38 0.24 22.49
CA SER A 276 4.80 -1.10 22.61
C SER A 276 4.90 -1.90 21.31
N MET A 277 4.73 -1.25 20.15
CA MET A 277 4.88 -1.88 18.82
C MET A 277 6.32 -2.35 18.60
N ILE A 278 7.31 -1.49 18.90
CA ILE A 278 8.74 -1.82 18.78
C ILE A 278 9.09 -3.00 19.71
N GLU A 279 8.69 -2.91 20.99
CA GLU A 279 8.98 -3.97 21.98
C GLU A 279 8.33 -5.30 21.59
N MET A 280 7.11 -5.27 21.07
CA MET A 280 6.42 -6.47 20.59
C MET A 280 7.14 -7.07 19.38
N GLY A 281 7.52 -6.26 18.39
CA GLY A 281 8.27 -6.73 17.22
C GLY A 281 9.58 -7.42 17.62
N HIS A 282 10.34 -6.82 18.54
CA HIS A 282 11.58 -7.41 19.07
C HIS A 282 11.34 -8.75 19.79
N LYS A 283 10.28 -8.85 20.61
CA LYS A 283 9.91 -10.10 21.29
C LYS A 283 9.50 -11.22 20.33
N LEU A 284 9.00 -10.86 19.16
CA LEU A 284 8.68 -11.80 18.09
C LEU A 284 9.88 -12.10 17.17
N GLY A 285 11.01 -11.41 17.36
CA GLY A 285 12.24 -11.61 16.58
C GLY A 285 12.33 -10.80 15.31
N TYR A 286 11.49 -9.79 15.14
CA TYR A 286 11.47 -8.92 13.97
C TYR A 286 12.31 -7.66 14.17
N LYS A 287 12.87 -7.15 13.08
CA LYS A 287 13.49 -5.82 13.02
C LYS A 287 12.44 -4.77 12.67
N ILE A 288 12.62 -3.57 13.18
CA ILE A 288 11.64 -2.49 13.01
C ILE A 288 12.21 -1.43 12.07
N ILE A 289 11.37 -0.99 11.13
CA ILE A 289 11.61 0.18 10.29
C ILE A 289 10.53 1.21 10.64
N ALA A 290 10.92 2.39 11.12
CA ALA A 290 9.98 3.47 11.34
C ALA A 290 9.88 4.36 10.09
N GLU A 291 8.65 4.55 9.61
CA GLU A 291 8.39 5.31 8.39
C GLU A 291 7.99 6.76 8.66
N GLY A 292 8.21 7.61 7.67
CA GLY A 292 7.79 9.00 7.74
C GLY A 292 8.53 9.83 8.78
N VAL A 293 9.76 9.46 9.14
CA VAL A 293 10.58 10.24 10.08
C VAL A 293 11.01 11.56 9.42
N GLU A 294 10.53 12.68 9.97
CA GLU A 294 10.75 14.01 9.40
C GLU A 294 11.56 14.93 10.31
N THR A 295 11.66 14.62 11.61
CA THR A 295 12.34 15.47 12.58
C THR A 295 13.43 14.75 13.37
N SER A 296 14.44 15.52 13.82
CA SER A 296 15.47 14.97 14.71
C SER A 296 14.91 14.55 16.08
N GLU A 297 13.78 15.09 16.50
CA GLU A 297 13.12 14.69 17.74
C GLU A 297 12.54 13.29 17.61
N GLN A 298 11.83 12.98 16.49
CA GLN A 298 11.36 11.63 16.18
C GLN A 298 12.53 10.64 16.14
N LEU A 299 13.62 10.97 15.45
CA LEU A 299 14.80 10.15 15.38
C LEU A 299 15.37 9.82 16.77
N ASN A 300 15.54 10.82 17.64
CA ASN A 300 16.11 10.62 18.98
C ASN A 300 15.24 9.72 19.85
N ILE A 301 13.91 9.85 19.74
CA ILE A 301 12.97 8.99 20.45
C ILE A 301 13.08 7.54 19.96
N LEU A 302 13.04 7.33 18.67
CA LEU A 302 13.16 5.99 18.05
C LEU A 302 14.50 5.32 18.38
N LYS A 303 15.59 6.10 18.40
CA LYS A 303 16.91 5.64 18.84
C LYS A 303 16.90 5.20 20.31
N GLY A 304 16.23 5.96 21.17
CA GLY A 304 16.04 5.60 22.59
C GLY A 304 15.22 4.33 22.81
N MET A 305 14.36 3.95 21.84
CA MET A 305 13.56 2.73 21.82
C MET A 305 14.26 1.54 21.14
N ASN A 306 15.51 1.70 20.70
CA ASN A 306 16.30 0.71 19.95
C ASN A 306 15.63 0.29 18.62
N CYS A 307 14.94 1.19 17.93
CA CYS A 307 14.50 0.94 16.57
C CYS A 307 15.72 0.74 15.66
N GLU A 308 15.69 -0.26 14.76
CA GLU A 308 16.84 -0.59 13.94
C GLU A 308 17.02 0.35 12.77
N ALA A 309 15.93 0.72 12.12
CA ALA A 309 15.98 1.45 10.88
C ALA A 309 14.87 2.50 10.75
N ILE A 310 15.11 3.47 9.93
CA ILE A 310 14.20 4.57 9.64
C ILE A 310 14.16 4.89 8.16
N GLN A 311 13.02 5.39 7.75
CA GLN A 311 12.76 5.94 6.43
C GLN A 311 11.98 7.24 6.56
N GLY A 312 12.36 8.31 5.86
CA GLY A 312 11.62 9.56 5.94
C GLY A 312 12.34 10.77 5.36
N TYR A 313 11.62 11.88 5.32
CA TYR A 313 12.09 13.12 4.69
C TYR A 313 13.19 13.83 5.50
N LEU A 314 13.46 13.39 6.72
CA LEU A 314 14.61 13.88 7.49
C LEU A 314 15.91 13.66 6.72
N PHE A 315 16.03 12.56 5.98
CA PHE A 315 17.23 12.18 5.25
C PHE A 315 17.11 12.36 3.75
N SER A 316 16.03 11.85 3.16
CA SER A 316 15.78 11.99 1.73
C SER A 316 14.31 11.79 1.39
N LYS A 317 13.84 12.60 0.46
CA LYS A 317 12.60 12.29 -0.26
C LYS A 317 12.88 11.17 -1.28
N PRO A 318 11.85 10.45 -1.75
CA PRO A 318 12.00 9.56 -2.88
C PRO A 318 12.61 10.30 -4.08
N GLY A 319 13.67 9.73 -4.67
CA GLY A 319 14.40 10.33 -5.77
C GLY A 319 14.66 9.35 -6.91
N ARG A 320 15.10 9.87 -8.05
CA ARG A 320 15.49 9.06 -9.21
C ARG A 320 16.76 8.27 -8.92
N PRO A 321 17.03 7.19 -9.68
CA PRO A 321 18.22 6.36 -9.47
C PRO A 321 19.54 7.15 -9.37
N ASP A 322 19.72 8.15 -10.24
CA ASP A 322 20.90 9.00 -10.30
C ASP A 322 21.07 9.93 -9.08
N GLU A 323 19.95 10.32 -8.48
CA GLU A 323 19.93 11.14 -7.25
C GLU A 323 20.25 10.27 -6.03
N ILE A 324 19.64 9.09 -5.95
CA ILE A 324 19.84 8.15 -4.84
C ILE A 324 21.23 7.55 -4.86
N SER A 325 21.80 7.22 -6.02
CA SER A 325 23.20 6.72 -6.12
C SER A 325 24.20 7.59 -5.37
N LYS A 326 24.00 8.90 -5.35
CA LYS A 326 24.89 9.84 -4.64
C LYS A 326 24.78 9.72 -3.13
N LEU A 327 23.64 9.21 -2.63
CA LEU A 327 23.37 9.07 -1.20
C LEU A 327 23.80 7.71 -0.65
N LEU A 328 23.91 6.67 -1.50
CA LEU A 328 24.18 5.30 -1.08
C LEU A 328 25.52 5.13 -0.36
N ASN A 329 26.49 6.00 -0.65
CA ASN A 329 27.82 5.99 0.02
C ASN A 329 27.90 6.96 1.20
N ASN A 330 26.82 7.69 1.49
CA ASN A 330 26.85 8.65 2.59
C ASN A 330 26.52 7.94 3.92
N SER A 331 27.21 8.35 4.97
CA SER A 331 26.79 8.08 6.34
C SER A 331 26.08 9.33 6.86
N PHE A 332 24.82 9.18 7.17
CA PHE A 332 24.01 10.26 7.73
C PHE A 332 24.34 10.45 9.21
N LYS A 333 24.21 11.66 9.67
CA LYS A 333 24.35 11.97 11.09
C LYS A 333 23.04 11.57 11.79
N VAL A 334 23.07 10.47 12.53
CA VAL A 334 21.98 9.90 13.32
C VAL A 334 22.20 10.07 14.81
#